data_3952846ae641157eff01ae72a446832e
#
_entry.id   3952846ae641157eff01ae72a446832e
#
_cell.length_a   1.000
_cell.length_b   1.000
_cell.length_c   1.000
_cell.angle_alpha   90.00
_cell.angle_beta   90.00
_cell.angle_gamma   90.00
#
_symmetry.space_group_name_H-M   'P 1'
#
loop_
_entity.id
_entity.type
_entity.pdbx_description
1 polymer ?
#
loop_
_entity_poly.entity_id
_entity_poly.type
_entity_poly.pdbx_seq_one_letter_code
_entity_poly.pdbx_strand_id
1 'polypeptide(L)'
;MNKTSAVQTIGILTSGGDAPGMNAALRAVARTAWARGIDVKGIYRGYSGLLNDEIFDMKKEFTCDIISRGGTALFTARCEEFKQLEYQEKAAEILRSHNIDGLVVIGGDGSFRGAQKLSAQGINTVALPGTIDLDIACTEYTIGFDTAVNTAMQAIDKIRDSSTSHERCSIIEVMGRNAGYIALWCGIASGAEDILIPERFDGNRPKLENELIESILEKKALGKKHHLIINAEGVGHSYGMAKRIEQATGVETRASILGHMQRGGNPTAKRSEERRVGKECLRLCRSRWSPYH
;
A
#
# COMPACT_ATOMS: atom_id res chain seq x y z
N MET A 1 6.52 -21.22 37.67
CA MET A 1 7.22 -20.22 36.83
C MET A 1 7.41 -20.86 35.46
N ASN A 2 6.50 -20.62 34.52
CA ASN A 2 6.68 -21.05 33.14
C ASN A 2 7.81 -20.20 32.53
N LYS A 3 8.92 -20.86 32.17
CA LYS A 3 9.93 -20.26 31.32
C LYS A 3 9.26 -19.95 29.99
N THR A 4 8.92 -18.68 29.74
CA THR A 4 8.68 -18.20 28.38
C THR A 4 9.96 -18.48 27.61
N SER A 5 9.94 -19.47 26.72
CA SER A 5 11.08 -19.75 25.85
C SER A 5 11.36 -18.46 25.05
N ALA A 6 12.58 -17.95 25.16
CA ALA A 6 12.96 -16.77 24.40
C ALA A 6 12.82 -17.11 22.90
N VAL A 7 12.23 -16.21 22.11
CA VAL A 7 12.17 -16.33 20.65
C VAL A 7 13.58 -16.44 20.11
N GLN A 8 13.89 -17.51 19.40
CA GLN A 8 15.22 -17.78 18.82
C GLN A 8 15.26 -17.51 17.31
N THR A 9 14.17 -17.82 16.62
CA THR A 9 14.10 -17.67 15.16
C THR A 9 12.80 -16.96 14.75
N ILE A 10 12.91 -15.99 13.85
CA ILE A 10 11.76 -15.36 13.23
C ILE A 10 11.75 -15.57 11.72
N GLY A 11 10.55 -15.78 11.18
CA GLY A 11 10.30 -15.69 9.74
C GLY A 11 9.87 -14.28 9.34
N ILE A 12 10.24 -13.85 8.13
CA ILE A 12 9.77 -12.59 7.55
C ILE A 12 9.25 -12.88 6.16
N LEU A 13 8.04 -12.39 5.86
CA LEU A 13 7.49 -12.41 4.52
C LEU A 13 6.89 -11.04 4.14
N THR A 14 6.84 -10.78 2.84
CA THR A 14 6.07 -9.68 2.25
C THR A 14 4.94 -10.26 1.44
N SER A 15 3.74 -9.72 1.57
CA SER A 15 2.52 -10.27 0.95
C SER A 15 1.59 -9.17 0.45
N GLY A 16 0.80 -9.50 -0.56
CA GLY A 16 -0.13 -8.57 -1.19
C GLY A 16 0.52 -7.73 -2.30
N GLY A 17 0.03 -6.52 -2.53
CA GLY A 17 0.67 -5.57 -3.44
C GLY A 17 1.98 -5.04 -2.85
N ASP A 18 2.96 -4.85 -3.71
CA ASP A 18 4.19 -4.19 -3.29
C ASP A 18 3.93 -2.72 -2.96
N ALA A 19 4.69 -2.22 -2.00
CA ALA A 19 4.64 -0.82 -1.61
C ALA A 19 6.07 -0.32 -1.41
N PRO A 20 6.34 0.93 -1.82
CA PRO A 20 7.64 1.48 -1.60
C PRO A 20 7.94 1.48 -0.07
N GLY A 21 9.10 0.92 0.44
CA GLY A 21 9.58 0.77 1.82
C GLY A 21 9.33 -0.55 2.50
N MET A 22 8.70 -1.48 1.83
CA MET A 22 8.73 -2.86 2.30
C MET A 22 10.16 -3.33 2.53
N ASN A 23 11.11 -2.97 1.66
CA ASN A 23 12.52 -3.29 1.83
C ASN A 23 13.14 -2.61 3.06
N ALA A 24 12.78 -1.36 3.34
CA ALA A 24 13.25 -0.66 4.53
C ALA A 24 12.71 -1.32 5.81
N ALA A 25 11.44 -1.72 5.82
CA ALA A 25 10.82 -2.45 6.92
C ALA A 25 11.46 -3.84 7.11
N LEU A 26 11.61 -4.61 6.04
CA LEU A 26 12.32 -5.90 6.04
C LEU A 26 13.71 -5.78 6.66
N ARG A 27 14.50 -4.82 6.17
CA ARG A 27 15.84 -4.54 6.69
C ARG A 27 15.83 -4.16 8.17
N ALA A 28 14.88 -3.33 8.60
CA ALA A 28 14.79 -2.91 9.99
C ALA A 28 14.46 -4.08 10.93
N VAL A 29 13.53 -4.94 10.54
CA VAL A 29 13.17 -6.16 11.28
C VAL A 29 14.37 -7.10 11.39
N ALA A 30 14.98 -7.46 10.26
CA ALA A 30 16.08 -8.39 10.22
C ALA A 30 17.29 -7.90 11.05
N ARG A 31 17.70 -6.64 10.87
CA ARG A 31 18.83 -6.08 11.63
C ARG A 31 18.56 -5.95 13.13
N THR A 32 17.32 -5.68 13.50
CA THR A 32 16.93 -5.62 14.92
C THR A 32 16.91 -7.01 15.55
N ALA A 33 16.47 -8.02 14.82
CA ALA A 33 16.52 -9.42 15.27
C ALA A 33 17.96 -9.88 15.51
N TRP A 34 18.84 -9.71 14.52
CA TRP A 34 20.26 -10.06 14.67
C TRP A 34 20.97 -9.32 15.81
N ALA A 35 20.64 -8.05 16.03
CA ALA A 35 21.19 -7.29 17.16
C ALA A 35 20.75 -7.82 18.54
N ARG A 36 19.73 -8.68 18.56
CA ARG A 36 19.24 -9.39 19.75
C ARG A 36 19.61 -10.87 19.80
N GLY A 37 20.45 -11.33 18.87
CA GLY A 37 20.85 -12.74 18.77
C GLY A 37 19.73 -13.65 18.29
N ILE A 38 18.74 -13.12 17.53
CA ILE A 38 17.63 -13.87 16.95
C ILE A 38 17.96 -14.15 15.49
N ASP A 39 17.83 -15.42 15.10
CA ASP A 39 18.00 -15.86 13.73
C ASP A 39 16.83 -15.44 12.86
N VAL A 40 17.10 -15.15 11.59
CA VAL A 40 16.10 -14.64 10.64
C VAL A 40 16.02 -15.55 9.42
N LYS A 41 14.82 -16.00 9.12
CA LYS A 41 14.48 -16.71 7.89
C LYS A 41 13.64 -15.82 6.99
N GLY A 42 14.02 -15.73 5.71
CA GLY A 42 13.23 -15.07 4.68
C GLY A 42 12.29 -16.07 4.01
N ILE A 43 11.09 -15.63 3.68
CA ILE A 43 10.09 -16.42 2.95
C ILE A 43 9.78 -15.67 1.66
N TYR A 44 10.13 -16.26 0.53
CA TYR A 44 9.84 -15.66 -0.78
C TYR A 44 8.34 -15.73 -1.11
N ARG A 45 7.87 -14.81 -1.94
CA ARG A 45 6.50 -14.77 -2.50
C ARG A 45 5.36 -14.88 -1.47
N GLY A 46 5.60 -14.41 -0.25
CA GLY A 46 4.56 -14.33 0.79
C GLY A 46 3.97 -15.68 1.16
N TYR A 47 2.64 -15.76 1.29
CA TYR A 47 1.96 -17.00 1.67
C TYR A 47 2.06 -18.11 0.61
N SER A 48 2.15 -17.76 -0.67
CA SER A 48 2.36 -18.76 -1.74
C SER A 48 3.70 -19.47 -1.57
N GLY A 49 4.77 -18.71 -1.35
CA GLY A 49 6.08 -19.30 -1.12
C GLY A 49 6.17 -20.04 0.22
N LEU A 50 5.46 -19.60 1.25
CA LEU A 50 5.35 -20.35 2.51
C LEU A 50 4.75 -21.76 2.28
N LEU A 51 3.70 -21.87 1.48
CA LEU A 51 3.07 -23.15 1.15
C LEU A 51 3.95 -24.07 0.28
N ASN A 52 4.87 -23.46 -0.48
CA ASN A 52 5.83 -24.16 -1.34
C ASN A 52 7.20 -24.36 -0.67
N ASP A 53 7.30 -24.06 0.62
CA ASP A 53 8.55 -24.20 1.40
C ASP A 53 9.73 -23.36 0.84
N GLU A 54 9.43 -22.19 0.27
CA GLU A 54 10.43 -21.27 -0.25
C GLU A 54 11.07 -20.44 0.88
N ILE A 55 11.64 -21.13 1.87
CA ILE A 55 12.22 -20.56 3.09
C ILE A 55 13.75 -20.67 3.02
N PHE A 56 14.45 -19.61 3.42
CA PHE A 56 15.90 -19.56 3.45
C PHE A 56 16.45 -18.84 4.68
N ASP A 57 17.66 -19.21 5.10
CA ASP A 57 18.35 -18.51 6.18
C ASP A 57 18.86 -17.14 5.68
N MET A 58 18.29 -16.07 6.21
CA MET A 58 18.61 -14.72 5.78
C MET A 58 19.91 -14.26 6.42
N LYS A 59 20.92 -14.01 5.59
CA LYS A 59 22.22 -13.45 6.01
C LYS A 59 22.20 -11.93 5.97
N LYS A 60 23.14 -11.30 6.70
CA LYS A 60 23.24 -9.82 6.80
C LYS A 60 23.43 -9.16 5.44
N GLU A 61 24.13 -9.83 4.53
CA GLU A 61 24.40 -9.35 3.16
C GLU A 61 23.11 -9.16 2.35
N PHE A 62 22.08 -9.98 2.58
CA PHE A 62 20.79 -9.86 1.92
C PHE A 62 20.13 -8.51 2.15
N THR A 63 20.38 -7.89 3.29
CA THR A 63 19.80 -6.59 3.65
C THR A 63 20.69 -5.40 3.31
N CYS A 64 21.83 -5.61 2.67
CA CYS A 64 22.67 -4.54 2.17
C CYS A 64 21.97 -3.83 1.01
N ASP A 65 22.05 -2.51 0.96
CA ASP A 65 21.61 -1.65 -0.13
C ASP A 65 20.13 -1.74 -0.57
N ILE A 66 19.29 -2.49 0.18
CA ILE A 66 17.86 -2.58 -0.12
C ILE A 66 17.03 -1.44 0.47
N ILE A 67 17.58 -0.65 1.39
CA ILE A 67 16.85 0.40 2.12
C ILE A 67 16.27 1.47 1.21
N SER A 68 16.98 1.80 0.12
CA SER A 68 16.59 2.81 -0.86
C SER A 68 15.83 2.24 -2.06
N ARG A 69 15.67 0.91 -2.14
CA ARG A 69 15.00 0.27 -3.27
C ARG A 69 13.49 0.17 -3.02
N GLY A 70 12.70 0.53 -4.04
CA GLY A 70 11.28 0.22 -4.10
C GLY A 70 11.01 -1.27 -4.26
N GLY A 71 9.73 -1.66 -4.25
CA GLY A 71 9.33 -3.05 -4.31
C GLY A 71 9.72 -3.85 -3.06
N THR A 72 9.87 -5.16 -3.20
CA THR A 72 10.28 -6.06 -2.11
C THR A 72 11.30 -7.10 -2.58
N ALA A 73 12.40 -7.24 -1.85
CA ALA A 73 13.46 -8.23 -2.11
C ALA A 73 12.99 -9.67 -1.85
N LEU A 74 11.93 -9.87 -1.07
CA LEU A 74 11.31 -11.19 -0.84
C LEU A 74 10.28 -11.55 -1.90
N PHE A 75 10.05 -10.70 -2.90
CA PHE A 75 8.97 -10.84 -3.86
C PHE A 75 7.60 -10.90 -3.19
N THR A 76 6.54 -10.93 -3.97
CA THR A 76 5.17 -11.08 -3.49
C THR A 76 4.33 -11.82 -4.52
N ALA A 77 3.35 -12.59 -4.05
CA ALA A 77 2.39 -13.28 -4.89
C ALA A 77 1.01 -13.29 -4.22
N ARG A 78 -0.02 -13.38 -5.05
CA ARG A 78 -1.37 -13.69 -4.55
C ARG A 78 -1.46 -15.16 -4.23
N CYS A 79 -2.15 -15.51 -3.15
CA CYS A 79 -2.38 -16.89 -2.71
C CYS A 79 -3.85 -17.05 -2.32
N GLU A 80 -4.67 -17.43 -3.29
CA GLU A 80 -6.10 -17.62 -3.06
C GLU A 80 -6.38 -18.86 -2.20
N GLU A 81 -5.54 -19.88 -2.33
CA GLU A 81 -5.61 -21.12 -1.56
C GLU A 81 -5.51 -20.85 -0.05
N PHE A 82 -4.79 -19.82 0.35
CA PHE A 82 -4.59 -19.48 1.76
C PHE A 82 -5.88 -19.05 2.47
N LYS A 83 -6.97 -18.84 1.75
CA LYS A 83 -8.31 -18.61 2.33
C LYS A 83 -8.91 -19.87 2.96
N GLN A 84 -8.45 -21.06 2.57
CA GLN A 84 -8.92 -22.35 3.05
C GLN A 84 -8.13 -22.79 4.28
N LEU A 85 -8.81 -23.43 5.24
CA LEU A 85 -8.23 -23.83 6.52
C LEU A 85 -7.07 -24.83 6.35
N GLU A 86 -7.22 -25.80 5.44
CA GLU A 86 -6.20 -26.82 5.16
C GLU A 86 -4.83 -26.20 4.83
N TYR A 87 -4.80 -25.17 4.00
CA TYR A 87 -3.54 -24.50 3.63
C TYR A 87 -2.98 -23.64 4.78
N GLN A 88 -3.83 -23.13 5.67
CA GLN A 88 -3.39 -22.41 6.86
C GLN A 88 -2.72 -23.38 7.86
N GLU A 89 -3.30 -24.57 8.04
CA GLU A 89 -2.73 -25.65 8.87
C GLU A 89 -1.41 -26.11 8.30
N LYS A 90 -1.35 -26.41 6.99
CA LYS A 90 -0.10 -26.76 6.30
C LYS A 90 0.99 -25.70 6.47
N ALA A 91 0.65 -24.43 6.32
CA ALA A 91 1.58 -23.33 6.52
C ALA A 91 2.12 -23.27 7.96
N ALA A 92 1.26 -23.50 8.95
CA ALA A 92 1.67 -23.55 10.35
C ALA A 92 2.60 -24.74 10.64
N GLU A 93 2.37 -25.90 10.01
CA GLU A 93 3.27 -27.06 10.10
C GLU A 93 4.64 -26.79 9.50
N ILE A 94 4.68 -26.14 8.30
CA ILE A 94 5.93 -25.74 7.65
C ILE A 94 6.72 -24.77 8.55
N LEU A 95 6.08 -23.76 9.14
CA LEU A 95 6.74 -22.82 10.05
C LEU A 95 7.34 -23.54 11.27
N ARG A 96 6.62 -24.51 11.84
CA ARG A 96 7.11 -25.32 12.98
C ARG A 96 8.27 -26.21 12.57
N SER A 97 8.23 -26.86 11.39
CA SER A 97 9.31 -27.74 10.90
C SER A 97 10.61 -26.96 10.69
N HIS A 98 10.53 -25.66 10.36
CA HIS A 98 11.67 -24.77 10.26
C HIS A 98 12.09 -24.11 11.58
N ASN A 99 11.49 -24.49 12.72
CA ASN A 99 11.72 -23.92 14.05
C ASN A 99 11.51 -22.40 14.09
N ILE A 100 10.50 -21.88 13.38
CA ILE A 100 10.16 -20.46 13.36
C ILE A 100 9.22 -20.19 14.54
N ASP A 101 9.71 -19.47 15.56
CA ASP A 101 8.97 -19.12 16.78
C ASP A 101 7.97 -17.99 16.57
N GLY A 102 8.22 -17.15 15.56
CA GLY A 102 7.36 -16.02 15.23
C GLY A 102 7.48 -15.59 13.79
N LEU A 103 6.40 -15.10 13.22
CA LEU A 103 6.32 -14.64 11.83
C LEU A 103 6.04 -13.14 11.78
N VAL A 104 6.86 -12.41 11.04
CA VAL A 104 6.63 -11.00 10.71
C VAL A 104 6.09 -10.91 9.30
N VAL A 105 4.89 -10.35 9.17
CA VAL A 105 4.18 -10.18 7.90
C VAL A 105 4.17 -8.70 7.53
N ILE A 106 4.73 -8.36 6.37
CA ILE A 106 4.72 -6.99 5.85
C ILE A 106 3.75 -6.95 4.67
N GLY A 107 2.65 -6.19 4.79
CA GLY A 107 1.63 -6.14 3.74
C GLY A 107 0.39 -5.34 4.12
N GLY A 108 -0.65 -5.45 3.29
CA GLY A 108 -1.93 -4.77 3.48
C GLY A 108 -2.97 -5.61 4.25
N ASP A 109 -4.23 -5.18 4.21
CA ASP A 109 -5.37 -5.80 4.93
C ASP A 109 -5.49 -7.31 4.69
N GLY A 110 -5.42 -7.77 3.44
CA GLY A 110 -5.47 -9.21 3.13
C GLY A 110 -4.33 -10.00 3.78
N SER A 111 -3.13 -9.43 3.86
CA SER A 111 -1.97 -10.05 4.51
C SER A 111 -2.15 -10.12 6.02
N PHE A 112 -2.77 -9.11 6.63
CA PHE A 112 -3.10 -9.08 8.06
C PHE A 112 -4.13 -10.15 8.41
N ARG A 113 -5.15 -10.35 7.58
CA ARG A 113 -6.11 -11.45 7.75
C ARG A 113 -5.43 -12.80 7.69
N GLY A 114 -4.46 -12.98 6.77
CA GLY A 114 -3.65 -14.19 6.73
C GLY A 114 -2.82 -14.40 8.00
N ALA A 115 -2.18 -13.36 8.52
CA ALA A 115 -1.45 -13.40 9.78
C ALA A 115 -2.36 -13.77 10.96
N GLN A 116 -3.57 -13.21 11.02
CA GLN A 116 -4.57 -13.54 12.03
C GLN A 116 -4.96 -15.03 11.99
N LYS A 117 -5.11 -15.60 10.78
CA LYS A 117 -5.41 -17.03 10.62
C LYS A 117 -4.27 -17.93 11.14
N LEU A 118 -3.01 -17.57 10.84
CA LEU A 118 -1.85 -18.28 11.40
C LEU A 118 -1.77 -18.13 12.93
N SER A 119 -2.10 -16.95 13.45
CA SER A 119 -2.17 -16.75 14.89
C SER A 119 -3.20 -17.67 15.55
N ALA A 120 -4.34 -17.91 14.91
CA ALA A 120 -5.34 -18.89 15.37
C ALA A 120 -4.83 -20.33 15.34
N GLN A 121 -3.82 -20.65 14.51
CA GLN A 121 -3.13 -21.93 14.47
C GLN A 121 -1.96 -22.01 15.49
N GLY A 122 -1.82 -21.02 16.37
CA GLY A 122 -0.80 -21.00 17.41
C GLY A 122 0.57 -20.48 16.98
N ILE A 123 0.68 -19.83 15.82
CA ILE A 123 1.91 -19.17 15.38
C ILE A 123 1.89 -17.72 15.90
N ASN A 124 2.95 -17.29 16.59
CA ASN A 124 3.09 -15.91 16.99
C ASN A 124 3.30 -15.03 15.74
N THR A 125 2.41 -14.07 15.50
CA THR A 125 2.50 -13.21 14.32
C THR A 125 2.55 -11.74 14.70
N VAL A 126 3.34 -10.97 13.95
CA VAL A 126 3.37 -9.50 14.00
C VAL A 126 3.20 -9.00 12.57
N ALA A 127 2.25 -8.10 12.37
CA ALA A 127 1.97 -7.51 11.06
C ALA A 127 2.43 -6.05 10.99
N LEU A 128 3.07 -5.69 9.87
CA LEU A 128 3.52 -4.33 9.59
C LEU A 128 2.74 -3.79 8.37
N PRO A 129 2.14 -2.58 8.46
CA PRO A 129 1.26 -2.04 7.43
C PRO A 129 2.03 -1.57 6.19
N GLY A 130 2.30 -2.48 5.25
CA GLY A 130 2.98 -2.23 3.98
C GLY A 130 1.98 -2.14 2.83
N THR A 131 1.37 -0.97 2.63
CA THR A 131 0.41 -0.68 1.55
C THR A 131 0.41 0.82 1.23
N ILE A 132 0.08 1.16 -0.01
CA ILE A 132 -0.12 2.56 -0.42
C ILE A 132 -1.54 3.06 -0.14
N ASP A 133 -2.50 2.18 0.13
CA ASP A 133 -3.94 2.49 0.11
C ASP A 133 -4.44 3.21 1.37
N LEU A 134 -3.71 3.13 2.48
CA LEU A 134 -4.08 3.67 3.81
C LEU A 134 -5.42 3.10 4.34
N ASP A 135 -5.75 1.87 3.95
CA ASP A 135 -7.02 1.18 4.22
C ASP A 135 -7.00 0.25 5.45
N ILE A 136 -6.01 0.39 6.33
CA ILE A 136 -5.86 -0.44 7.54
C ILE A 136 -6.37 0.33 8.76
N ALA A 137 -7.47 -0.14 9.35
CA ALA A 137 -8.19 0.55 10.41
C ALA A 137 -7.39 0.74 11.73
N CYS A 138 -6.34 -0.03 11.97
CA CYS A 138 -5.58 0.02 13.23
C CYS A 138 -4.36 0.94 13.18
N THR A 139 -4.14 1.66 12.08
CA THR A 139 -3.01 2.58 11.93
C THR A 139 -3.46 3.88 11.27
N GLU A 140 -2.85 4.97 11.67
CA GLU A 140 -3.06 6.29 11.05
C GLU A 140 -2.23 6.43 9.76
N TYR A 141 -1.23 5.58 9.58
CA TYR A 141 -0.31 5.68 8.45
C TYR A 141 0.21 4.32 7.99
N THR A 142 0.36 4.14 6.68
CA THR A 142 0.89 2.91 6.09
C THR A 142 2.22 3.14 5.36
N ILE A 143 3.08 2.12 5.43
CA ILE A 143 4.36 2.12 4.72
C ILE A 143 4.08 2.09 3.22
N GLY A 144 4.39 3.18 2.52
CA GLY A 144 4.16 3.32 1.08
C GLY A 144 3.27 4.49 0.70
N PHE A 145 2.34 4.90 1.56
CA PHE A 145 1.39 5.96 1.27
C PHE A 145 2.06 7.29 0.90
N ASP A 146 2.94 7.80 1.75
CA ASP A 146 3.63 9.08 1.50
C ASP A 146 4.41 9.09 0.18
N THR A 147 5.13 8.02 -0.12
CA THR A 147 5.85 7.91 -1.39
C THR A 147 4.90 7.83 -2.58
N ALA A 148 3.79 7.11 -2.47
CA ALA A 148 2.78 7.03 -3.52
C ALA A 148 2.17 8.41 -3.81
N VAL A 149 1.83 9.17 -2.76
CA VAL A 149 1.35 10.56 -2.89
C VAL A 149 2.40 11.44 -3.56
N ASN A 150 3.65 11.42 -3.11
CA ASN A 150 4.71 12.24 -3.71
C ASN A 150 4.98 11.86 -5.18
N THR A 151 4.94 10.57 -5.51
CA THR A 151 5.08 10.10 -6.90
C THR A 151 3.91 10.60 -7.76
N ALA A 152 2.69 10.51 -7.26
CA ALA A 152 1.51 11.01 -7.94
C ALA A 152 1.58 12.54 -8.13
N MET A 153 1.97 13.29 -7.10
CA MET A 153 2.14 14.75 -7.19
C MET A 153 3.13 15.17 -8.27
N GLN A 154 4.29 14.50 -8.36
CA GLN A 154 5.27 14.76 -9.42
C GLN A 154 4.71 14.51 -10.83
N ALA A 155 3.85 13.51 -11.00
CA ALA A 155 3.18 13.25 -12.26
C ALA A 155 2.08 14.27 -12.56
N ILE A 156 1.28 14.62 -11.55
CA ILE A 156 0.20 15.61 -11.64
C ILE A 156 0.75 16.96 -12.07
N ASP A 157 1.84 17.43 -11.47
CA ASP A 157 2.46 18.72 -11.81
C ASP A 157 2.89 18.78 -13.27
N LYS A 158 3.53 17.72 -13.79
CA LYS A 158 3.93 17.63 -15.20
C LYS A 158 2.73 17.61 -16.16
N ILE A 159 1.66 16.90 -15.80
CA ILE A 159 0.43 16.85 -16.60
C ILE A 159 -0.26 18.20 -16.57
N ARG A 160 -0.31 18.87 -15.42
CA ARG A 160 -0.91 20.19 -15.27
C ARG A 160 -0.23 21.24 -16.12
N ASP A 161 1.10 21.27 -16.19
CA ASP A 161 1.86 22.19 -17.06
C ASP A 161 1.42 22.06 -18.51
N SER A 162 1.32 20.82 -18.99
CA SER A 162 0.84 20.53 -20.34
C SER A 162 -0.64 20.90 -20.52
N SER A 163 -1.48 20.59 -19.54
CA SER A 163 -2.91 20.89 -19.55
C SER A 163 -3.19 22.39 -19.62
N THR A 164 -2.44 23.16 -18.85
CA THR A 164 -2.51 24.62 -18.83
C THR A 164 -2.10 25.20 -20.18
N SER A 165 -1.01 24.71 -20.77
CA SER A 165 -0.49 25.16 -22.06
C SER A 165 -1.46 24.93 -23.22
N HIS A 166 -2.28 23.90 -23.13
CA HIS A 166 -3.25 23.51 -24.16
C HIS A 166 -4.70 23.89 -23.83
N GLU A 167 -4.94 24.57 -22.70
CA GLU A 167 -6.29 24.94 -22.24
C GLU A 167 -7.26 23.74 -22.14
N ARG A 168 -6.77 22.61 -21.59
CA ARG A 168 -7.48 21.32 -21.52
C ARG A 168 -8.05 21.02 -20.15
N CYS A 169 -8.99 20.09 -20.12
CA CYS A 169 -9.39 19.37 -18.93
C CYS A 169 -8.54 18.09 -18.81
N SER A 170 -7.90 17.86 -17.67
CA SER A 170 -7.18 16.62 -17.36
C SER A 170 -7.84 15.87 -16.23
N ILE A 171 -8.18 14.60 -16.47
CA ILE A 171 -8.61 13.65 -15.46
C ILE A 171 -7.43 12.76 -15.13
N ILE A 172 -6.93 12.80 -13.90
CA ILE A 172 -5.80 11.99 -13.45
C ILE A 172 -6.31 10.93 -12.49
N GLU A 173 -6.23 9.67 -12.92
CA GLU A 173 -6.61 8.54 -12.08
C GLU A 173 -5.43 8.08 -11.24
N VAL A 174 -5.66 8.01 -9.92
CA VAL A 174 -4.69 7.57 -8.93
C VAL A 174 -5.15 6.27 -8.27
N MET A 175 -4.22 5.46 -7.81
CA MET A 175 -4.48 4.24 -7.06
C MET A 175 -5.09 4.55 -5.69
N GLY A 176 -5.42 3.52 -4.94
CA GLY A 176 -6.01 3.58 -3.60
C GLY A 176 -7.05 2.48 -3.38
N ARG A 177 -7.27 1.62 -4.40
CA ARG A 177 -8.24 0.53 -4.36
C ARG A 177 -9.66 1.06 -4.07
N ASN A 178 -10.20 0.77 -2.87
CA ASN A 178 -11.52 1.22 -2.44
C ASN A 178 -11.45 2.45 -1.52
N ALA A 179 -10.28 3.05 -1.34
CA ALA A 179 -10.06 4.21 -0.49
C ALA A 179 -9.60 5.42 -1.31
N GLY A 180 -10.19 6.56 -1.05
CA GLY A 180 -9.93 7.81 -1.76
C GLY A 180 -8.77 8.64 -1.20
N TYR A 181 -7.97 8.11 -0.26
CA TYR A 181 -6.97 8.91 0.45
C TYR A 181 -5.89 9.50 -0.45
N ILE A 182 -5.34 8.72 -1.40
CA ILE A 182 -4.33 9.25 -2.34
C ILE A 182 -4.95 10.35 -3.20
N ALA A 183 -6.17 10.12 -3.72
CA ALA A 183 -6.87 11.11 -4.53
C ALA A 183 -7.14 12.40 -3.73
N LEU A 184 -7.58 12.28 -2.48
CA LEU A 184 -7.86 13.41 -1.61
C LEU A 184 -6.60 14.24 -1.32
N TRP A 185 -5.50 13.59 -0.92
CA TRP A 185 -4.24 14.27 -0.64
C TRP A 185 -3.67 14.95 -1.89
N CYS A 186 -3.63 14.22 -3.01
CA CYS A 186 -3.15 14.77 -4.26
C CYS A 186 -4.03 15.92 -4.77
N GLY A 187 -5.34 15.78 -4.68
CA GLY A 187 -6.29 16.79 -5.14
C GLY A 187 -6.19 18.10 -4.36
N ILE A 188 -6.11 18.01 -3.02
CA ILE A 188 -5.94 19.20 -2.17
C ILE A 188 -4.57 19.84 -2.42
N ALA A 189 -3.49 19.04 -2.44
CA ALA A 189 -2.14 19.57 -2.60
C ALA A 189 -1.89 20.17 -3.99
N SER A 190 -2.53 19.64 -5.04
CA SER A 190 -2.44 20.18 -6.39
C SER A 190 -3.42 21.33 -6.67
N GLY A 191 -4.38 21.59 -5.78
CA GLY A 191 -5.45 22.55 -6.03
C GLY A 191 -6.37 22.13 -7.17
N ALA A 192 -6.69 20.83 -7.25
CA ALA A 192 -7.61 20.31 -8.25
C ALA A 192 -9.00 20.91 -8.10
N GLU A 193 -9.68 21.12 -9.22
CA GLU A 193 -11.04 21.67 -9.24
C GLU A 193 -12.08 20.69 -8.71
N ASP A 194 -11.85 19.40 -8.95
CA ASP A 194 -12.74 18.33 -8.51
C ASP A 194 -11.92 17.11 -8.05
N ILE A 195 -12.37 16.47 -6.97
CA ILE A 195 -11.73 15.29 -6.40
C ILE A 195 -12.78 14.20 -6.24
N LEU A 196 -12.65 13.12 -7.00
CA LEU A 196 -13.59 12.00 -7.02
C LEU A 196 -13.06 10.86 -6.16
N ILE A 197 -13.80 10.54 -5.09
CA ILE A 197 -13.43 9.50 -4.13
C ILE A 197 -14.56 8.49 -3.94
N PRO A 198 -14.23 7.20 -3.73
CA PRO A 198 -15.24 6.15 -3.57
C PRO A 198 -16.21 6.41 -2.42
N GLU A 199 -15.74 7.04 -1.34
CA GLU A 199 -16.50 7.32 -0.12
C GLU A 199 -17.66 8.31 -0.34
N ARG A 200 -17.62 9.08 -1.42
CA ARG A 200 -18.68 10.03 -1.81
C ARG A 200 -19.43 9.62 -3.07
N PHE A 201 -19.00 8.55 -3.71
CA PHE A 201 -19.62 8.05 -4.93
C PHE A 201 -20.81 7.16 -4.61
N ASP A 202 -22.02 7.62 -4.92
CA ASP A 202 -23.29 6.90 -4.69
C ASP A 202 -23.58 5.79 -5.71
N GLY A 203 -22.65 5.52 -6.65
CA GLY A 203 -22.83 4.58 -7.74
C GLY A 203 -23.55 5.16 -8.96
N ASN A 204 -24.09 6.36 -8.87
CA ASN A 204 -24.81 7.04 -9.97
C ASN A 204 -23.83 7.81 -10.87
N ARG A 205 -23.19 7.10 -11.77
CA ARG A 205 -22.21 7.68 -12.69
C ARG A 205 -22.76 8.79 -13.60
N PRO A 206 -23.94 8.65 -14.23
CA PRO A 206 -24.51 9.73 -15.03
C PRO A 206 -24.72 11.03 -14.24
N LYS A 207 -25.13 10.95 -12.97
CA LYS A 207 -25.30 12.11 -12.10
C LYS A 207 -23.94 12.79 -11.85
N LEU A 208 -22.94 12.02 -11.44
CA LEU A 208 -21.58 12.52 -11.21
C LEU A 208 -21.00 13.22 -12.44
N GLU A 209 -21.13 12.61 -13.62
CA GLU A 209 -20.63 13.20 -14.86
C GLU A 209 -21.38 14.49 -15.24
N ASN A 210 -22.69 14.58 -15.00
CA ASN A 210 -23.45 15.79 -15.23
C ASN A 210 -23.03 16.92 -14.29
N GLU A 211 -22.82 16.63 -13.00
CA GLU A 211 -22.30 17.60 -12.02
C GLU A 211 -20.93 18.16 -12.44
N LEU A 212 -20.03 17.29 -12.93
CA LEU A 212 -18.74 17.72 -13.46
C LEU A 212 -18.88 18.60 -14.71
N ILE A 213 -19.77 18.24 -15.64
CA ILE A 213 -20.03 19.01 -16.86
C ILE A 213 -20.53 20.40 -16.50
N GLU A 214 -21.50 20.52 -15.60
CA GLU A 214 -22.03 21.80 -15.10
C GLU A 214 -20.93 22.65 -14.46
N SER A 215 -20.14 22.07 -13.56
CA SER A 215 -18.98 22.72 -12.90
C SER A 215 -17.97 23.27 -13.92
N ILE A 216 -17.63 22.48 -14.94
CA ILE A 216 -16.70 22.91 -16.00
C ILE A 216 -17.28 24.05 -16.82
N LEU A 217 -18.56 24.01 -17.20
CA LEU A 217 -19.21 25.05 -17.99
C LEU A 217 -19.31 26.36 -17.21
N GLU A 218 -19.66 26.31 -15.92
CA GLU A 218 -19.69 27.49 -15.04
C GLU A 218 -18.31 28.14 -14.91
N LYS A 219 -17.28 27.34 -14.62
CA LYS A 219 -15.90 27.83 -14.49
C LYS A 219 -15.36 28.38 -15.82
N LYS A 220 -15.71 27.76 -16.95
CA LYS A 220 -15.37 28.25 -18.31
C LYS A 220 -16.03 29.62 -18.57
N ALA A 221 -17.28 29.81 -18.17
CA ALA A 221 -17.99 31.10 -18.30
C ALA A 221 -17.33 32.23 -17.47
N LEU A 222 -16.67 31.85 -16.35
CA LEU A 222 -15.86 32.77 -15.53
C LEU A 222 -14.43 32.98 -16.07
N GLY A 223 -14.11 32.45 -17.25
CA GLY A 223 -12.83 32.64 -17.93
C GLY A 223 -11.75 31.63 -17.57
N LYS A 224 -12.09 30.56 -16.85
CA LYS A 224 -11.13 29.50 -16.54
C LYS A 224 -10.90 28.63 -17.77
N LYS A 225 -9.63 28.42 -18.12
CA LYS A 225 -9.25 27.81 -19.40
C LYS A 225 -8.81 26.34 -19.27
N HIS A 226 -8.36 25.91 -18.08
CA HIS A 226 -7.95 24.54 -17.82
C HIS A 226 -8.65 23.99 -16.58
N HIS A 227 -8.81 22.68 -16.52
CA HIS A 227 -9.43 21.98 -15.40
C HIS A 227 -8.60 20.75 -15.02
N LEU A 228 -8.45 20.53 -13.73
CA LEU A 228 -7.76 19.36 -13.18
C LEU A 228 -8.75 18.58 -12.29
N ILE A 229 -8.99 17.35 -12.64
CA ILE A 229 -9.84 16.41 -11.90
C ILE A 229 -8.96 15.27 -11.41
N ILE A 230 -8.91 15.03 -10.11
CA ILE A 230 -8.27 13.86 -9.55
C ILE A 230 -9.32 12.79 -9.29
N ASN A 231 -9.15 11.63 -9.91
CA ASN A 231 -10.08 10.51 -9.82
C ASN A 231 -9.44 9.32 -9.11
N ALA A 232 -10.07 8.81 -8.04
CA ALA A 232 -9.63 7.57 -7.42
C ALA A 232 -10.01 6.36 -8.28
N GLU A 233 -9.15 5.35 -8.39
CA GLU A 233 -9.43 4.12 -9.15
C GLU A 233 -10.70 3.41 -8.70
N GLY A 234 -11.09 3.55 -7.43
CA GLY A 234 -12.34 2.98 -6.90
C GLY A 234 -13.61 3.63 -7.49
N VAL A 235 -13.54 4.85 -8.00
CA VAL A 235 -14.58 5.47 -8.83
C VAL A 235 -14.41 5.01 -10.28
N GLY A 236 -13.18 5.01 -10.80
CA GLY A 236 -12.79 4.50 -12.10
C GLY A 236 -13.40 5.23 -13.30
N HIS A 237 -13.41 4.56 -14.46
CA HIS A 237 -14.06 5.01 -15.71
C HIS A 237 -13.50 6.31 -16.32
N SER A 238 -12.28 6.66 -16.01
CA SER A 238 -11.67 7.95 -16.40
C SER A 238 -11.69 8.21 -17.91
N TYR A 239 -11.44 7.21 -18.75
CA TYR A 239 -11.50 7.39 -20.22
C TYR A 239 -12.93 7.66 -20.74
N GLY A 240 -13.92 6.95 -20.22
CA GLY A 240 -15.32 7.17 -20.61
C GLY A 240 -15.82 8.54 -20.16
N MET A 241 -15.48 8.92 -18.93
CA MET A 241 -15.78 10.23 -18.36
C MET A 241 -15.14 11.37 -19.18
N ALA A 242 -13.86 11.22 -19.55
CA ALA A 242 -13.17 12.21 -20.38
C ALA A 242 -13.88 12.42 -21.72
N LYS A 243 -14.24 11.34 -22.41
CA LYS A 243 -14.95 11.41 -23.69
C LYS A 243 -16.31 12.10 -23.56
N ARG A 244 -17.08 11.81 -22.51
CA ARG A 244 -18.37 12.41 -22.27
C ARG A 244 -18.28 13.90 -21.94
N ILE A 245 -17.31 14.28 -21.09
CA ILE A 245 -17.07 15.70 -20.75
C ILE A 245 -16.68 16.46 -22.00
N GLU A 246 -15.77 15.96 -22.82
CA GLU A 246 -15.35 16.60 -24.07
C GLU A 246 -16.53 16.81 -25.03
N GLN A 247 -17.38 15.81 -25.19
CA GLN A 247 -18.57 15.88 -26.06
C GLN A 247 -19.59 16.92 -25.55
N ALA A 248 -19.78 17.04 -24.25
CA ALA A 248 -20.78 17.92 -23.68
C ALA A 248 -20.32 19.37 -23.52
N THR A 249 -19.03 19.61 -23.25
CA THR A 249 -18.50 20.94 -22.93
C THR A 249 -17.73 21.59 -24.09
N GLY A 250 -17.32 20.79 -25.08
CA GLY A 250 -16.41 21.22 -26.13
C GLY A 250 -14.98 21.54 -25.63
N VAL A 251 -14.65 21.18 -24.38
CA VAL A 251 -13.31 21.33 -23.82
C VAL A 251 -12.54 20.05 -24.08
N GLU A 252 -11.40 20.13 -24.75
CA GLU A 252 -10.54 18.96 -24.97
C GLU A 252 -10.19 18.33 -23.62
N THR A 253 -10.56 17.06 -23.44
CA THR A 253 -10.42 16.36 -22.17
C THR A 253 -9.56 15.11 -22.33
N ARG A 254 -8.55 14.95 -21.48
CA ARG A 254 -7.62 13.81 -21.49
C ARG A 254 -7.64 13.10 -20.15
N ALA A 255 -7.68 11.78 -20.19
CA ALA A 255 -7.50 10.94 -19.02
C ALA A 255 -6.09 10.37 -18.98
N SER A 256 -5.47 10.41 -17.80
CA SER A 256 -4.16 9.83 -17.52
C SER A 256 -4.28 8.92 -16.31
N ILE A 257 -4.03 7.62 -16.48
CA ILE A 257 -4.05 6.64 -15.38
C ILE A 257 -2.62 6.42 -14.92
N LEU A 258 -2.28 6.83 -13.69
CA LEU A 258 -0.93 6.70 -13.16
C LEU A 258 -0.55 5.24 -12.86
N GLY A 259 -1.49 4.46 -12.36
CA GLY A 259 -1.31 3.02 -12.14
C GLY A 259 -0.09 2.68 -11.28
N HIS A 260 0.60 1.60 -11.64
CA HIS A 260 1.65 0.99 -10.84
C HIS A 260 2.91 1.86 -10.62
N MET A 261 3.11 2.96 -11.34
CA MET A 261 4.22 3.87 -11.04
C MET A 261 4.17 4.40 -9.59
N GLN A 262 2.97 4.47 -8.99
CA GLN A 262 2.76 4.88 -7.60
C GLN A 262 3.25 3.85 -6.57
N ARG A 263 3.46 2.59 -6.99
CA ARG A 263 4.03 1.52 -6.15
C ARG A 263 5.55 1.48 -6.19
N GLY A 264 6.16 2.12 -7.16
CA GLY A 264 7.60 2.13 -7.37
C GLY A 264 8.29 3.34 -6.74
N GLY A 265 9.58 3.41 -6.99
CA GLY A 265 10.43 4.52 -6.59
C GLY A 265 11.09 4.37 -5.22
N ASN A 266 12.06 5.25 -5.00
CA ASN A 266 12.79 5.28 -3.74
C ASN A 266 11.89 5.82 -2.62
N PRO A 267 11.96 5.22 -1.43
CA PRO A 267 11.22 5.70 -0.28
C PRO A 267 11.57 7.13 0.12
N THR A 268 10.55 7.93 0.43
CA THR A 268 10.74 9.28 0.98
C THR A 268 11.41 9.26 2.35
N ALA A 269 11.93 10.42 2.82
CA ALA A 269 12.58 10.55 4.12
C ALA A 269 11.64 10.24 5.30
N LYS A 270 10.34 10.56 5.18
CA LYS A 270 9.32 10.23 6.19
C LYS A 270 9.25 8.73 6.47
N ARG A 271 9.53 7.90 5.46
CA ARG A 271 9.64 6.44 5.59
C ARG A 271 10.94 5.98 6.23
N SER A 272 12.02 6.73 6.12
CA SER A 272 13.22 6.48 6.92
C SER A 272 12.97 6.75 8.40
N GLU A 273 12.02 7.62 8.74
CA GLU A 273 11.54 7.83 10.12
C GLU A 273 10.60 6.72 10.58
N GLU A 274 9.79 6.12 9.71
CA GLU A 274 9.00 4.90 9.98
C GLU A 274 9.90 3.73 10.39
N ARG A 275 11.18 3.76 10.05
CA ARG A 275 12.21 2.86 10.57
C ARG A 275 12.37 2.98 12.10
N ARG A 276 12.06 4.14 12.70
CA ARG A 276 11.94 4.34 14.15
C ARG A 276 10.61 3.84 14.68
N VAL A 277 9.53 4.06 13.95
CA VAL A 277 8.18 3.55 14.26
C VAL A 277 8.15 2.03 14.24
N GLY A 278 8.89 1.36 13.36
CA GLY A 278 9.09 -0.08 13.41
C GLY A 278 9.65 -0.58 14.76
N LYS A 279 10.52 0.22 15.41
CA LYS A 279 10.95 -0.05 16.80
C LYS A 279 9.83 0.19 17.83
N GLU A 280 8.96 1.14 17.59
CA GLU A 280 7.85 1.48 18.49
C GLU A 280 6.63 0.61 18.24
N CYS A 281 6.36 0.20 16.99
CA CYS A 281 5.28 -0.74 16.68
C CYS A 281 5.53 -2.13 17.30
N LEU A 282 6.77 -2.60 17.33
CA LEU A 282 7.14 -3.79 18.11
C LEU A 282 6.91 -3.58 19.64
N ARG A 283 6.97 -2.34 20.12
CA ARG A 283 6.68 -1.98 21.52
C ARG A 283 5.18 -1.80 21.75
N LEU A 284 4.46 -1.15 20.85
CA LEU A 284 3.02 -0.88 20.93
C LEU A 284 2.17 -2.14 20.62
N CYS A 285 2.57 -2.98 19.69
CA CYS A 285 1.92 -4.27 19.47
C CYS A 285 2.05 -5.20 20.67
N ARG A 286 3.18 -5.18 21.37
CA ARG A 286 3.30 -5.91 22.66
C ARG A 286 2.35 -5.39 23.75
N SER A 287 2.03 -4.09 23.78
CA SER A 287 1.15 -3.50 24.80
C SER A 287 -0.33 -3.62 24.48
N ARG A 288 -0.72 -3.73 23.20
CA ARG A 288 -2.13 -3.83 22.79
C ARG A 288 -2.65 -5.26 22.60
N TRP A 289 -1.77 -6.24 22.46
CA TRP A 289 -2.10 -7.65 22.21
C TRP A 289 -1.69 -8.57 23.36
N SER A 290 -1.20 -8.01 24.46
CA SER A 290 -1.02 -8.80 25.68
C SER A 290 -2.39 -9.05 26.32
N PRO A 291 -2.80 -10.33 26.52
CA PRO A 291 -4.07 -10.64 27.20
C PRO A 291 -4.02 -10.37 28.71
N TYR A 292 -3.00 -9.67 29.20
CA TYR A 292 -2.85 -9.26 30.61
C TYR A 292 -2.80 -7.73 30.69
N HIS A 293 -3.98 -7.15 30.69
CA HIS A 293 -4.35 -5.96 31.44
C HIS A 293 -5.61 -6.28 32.22
#